data_4b939653c22f359bd2e890c3964dc04c
#
_entry.id   4b939653c22f359bd2e890c3964dc04c
#
_cell.length_a   1.000
_cell.length_b   1.000
_cell.length_c   1.000
_cell.angle_alpha   90.00
_cell.angle_beta   90.00
_cell.angle_gamma   90.00
#
_symmetry.space_group_name_H-M   'P 1'
#
loop_
_entity.id
_entity.type
_entity.pdbx_description
1 polymer ?
#
loop_
_entity_poly.entity_id
_entity_poly.type
_entity_poly.pdbx_seq_one_letter_code
_entity_poly.pdbx_strand_id
1 'polypeptide(L)'
;TSESIQEPAGTKLRPLSLVGESVTGFGLRSCDNIKLLENGENLYPAMIADIEAAADRIYLCTYIFQNDTTGDSFVNALCRAQDRGVDVRIIIDGLGGMAYPPVIGKKLRKRGLNYKQFNPITLLPPSLHINMRNHRKIMVVDGKAGYTGGQNIGDRHLVKKSHNPKCARDLHFRLTGKIVDEFERAFFKDWNHCVGTTEKAIYSPSNTNRTESDVWTRLILDGPNENLDKLNELLVGVFS
;
A
#
# COMPACT_ATOMS: atom_id res chain seq x y z
N THR A 1 21.67 -10.19 8.91
CA THR A 1 22.75 -9.98 7.93
C THR A 1 22.18 -9.06 6.87
N SER A 2 22.67 -7.80 6.85
CA SER A 2 22.34 -6.81 5.83
C SER A 2 22.89 -7.31 4.50
N GLU A 3 22.02 -7.68 3.55
CA GLU A 3 22.44 -7.83 2.16
C GLU A 3 22.98 -6.47 1.69
N SER A 4 24.24 -6.42 1.36
CA SER A 4 24.88 -5.24 0.79
C SER A 4 24.16 -4.90 -0.52
N ILE A 5 23.57 -3.71 -0.53
CA ILE A 5 22.92 -3.14 -1.72
C ILE A 5 24.01 -2.99 -2.79
N GLN A 6 23.92 -3.76 -3.89
CA GLN A 6 24.71 -3.48 -5.08
C GLN A 6 24.06 -2.27 -5.79
N GLU A 7 24.47 -1.09 -5.37
CA GLU A 7 24.18 0.14 -6.13
C GLU A 7 24.92 0.10 -7.47
N PRO A 8 24.34 0.73 -8.53
CA PRO A 8 25.08 0.88 -9.78
C PRO A 8 26.39 1.61 -9.50
N ALA A 9 27.50 0.92 -9.75
CA ALA A 9 28.81 1.48 -9.55
C ALA A 9 28.99 2.73 -10.41
N GLY A 10 29.35 3.88 -9.78
CA GLY A 10 29.77 5.08 -10.49
C GLY A 10 28.75 6.21 -10.59
N THR A 11 27.62 6.18 -9.93
CA THR A 11 26.67 7.30 -9.96
C THR A 11 27.09 8.43 -9.01
N LYS A 12 27.08 9.68 -9.49
CA LYS A 12 27.20 10.91 -8.67
C LYS A 12 26.14 11.00 -7.56
N LEU A 13 25.13 10.14 -7.60
CA LEU A 13 23.99 10.09 -6.69
C LEU A 13 24.20 9.21 -5.45
N ARG A 14 25.36 8.54 -5.33
CA ARG A 14 25.65 7.65 -4.18
C ARG A 14 25.54 8.35 -2.81
N PRO A 15 26.06 9.57 -2.61
CA PRO A 15 25.89 10.26 -1.33
C PRO A 15 24.41 10.52 -1.02
N LEU A 16 23.63 10.91 -2.02
CA LEU A 16 22.18 11.15 -1.89
C LEU A 16 21.44 9.86 -1.55
N SER A 17 21.85 8.73 -2.12
CA SER A 17 21.27 7.42 -1.80
C SER A 17 21.51 7.06 -0.33
N LEU A 18 22.71 7.27 0.21
CA LEU A 18 23.03 6.99 1.61
C LEU A 18 22.25 7.90 2.57
N VAL A 19 22.19 9.20 2.27
CA VAL A 19 21.36 10.15 3.04
C VAL A 19 19.89 9.71 3.03
N GLY A 20 19.39 9.36 1.86
CA GLY A 20 18.01 8.91 1.71
C GLY A 20 17.71 7.64 2.52
N GLU A 21 18.63 6.68 2.60
CA GLU A 21 18.46 5.48 3.43
C GLU A 21 18.49 5.83 4.92
N SER A 22 19.43 6.67 5.35
CA SER A 22 19.51 7.14 6.72
C SER A 22 18.24 7.85 7.18
N VAL A 23 17.68 8.72 6.33
CA VAL A 23 16.47 9.51 6.64
C VAL A 23 15.21 8.64 6.62
N THR A 24 15.05 7.77 5.62
CA THR A 24 13.80 7.02 5.43
C THR A 24 13.77 5.68 6.16
N GLY A 25 14.93 5.09 6.44
CA GLY A 25 15.06 3.71 6.88
C GLY A 25 14.75 2.68 5.80
N PHE A 26 14.64 3.10 4.52
CA PHE A 26 14.43 2.25 3.36
C PHE A 26 15.55 2.46 2.34
N GLY A 27 16.17 1.37 1.92
CA GLY A 27 17.19 1.38 0.88
C GLY A 27 16.59 1.54 -0.52
N LEU A 28 17.47 1.81 -1.50
CA LEU A 28 17.09 1.69 -2.90
C LEU A 28 16.83 0.23 -3.24
N ARG A 29 15.80 -0.02 -4.04
CA ARG A 29 15.45 -1.34 -4.55
C ARG A 29 15.25 -1.30 -6.05
N SER A 30 15.64 -2.36 -6.74
CA SER A 30 15.33 -2.50 -8.15
C SER A 30 13.83 -2.64 -8.36
N CYS A 31 13.36 -2.01 -9.42
CA CYS A 31 11.99 -2.10 -9.88
C CYS A 31 12.00 -2.58 -11.33
N ASP A 32 11.43 -3.75 -11.60
CA ASP A 32 11.44 -4.36 -12.93
C ASP A 32 10.46 -3.67 -13.88
N ASN A 33 9.33 -3.22 -13.34
CA ASN A 33 8.31 -2.50 -14.12
C ASN A 33 7.55 -1.53 -13.23
N ILE A 34 7.29 -0.34 -13.76
CA ILE A 34 6.42 0.68 -13.17
C ILE A 34 5.32 1.02 -14.17
N LYS A 35 4.08 0.73 -13.83
CA LYS A 35 2.92 1.08 -14.64
C LYS A 35 2.10 2.15 -13.94
N LEU A 36 1.93 3.30 -14.59
CA LEU A 36 1.01 4.35 -14.16
C LEU A 36 -0.43 3.93 -14.45
N LEU A 37 -1.30 4.08 -13.46
CA LEU A 37 -2.73 3.77 -13.53
C LEU A 37 -3.53 5.02 -13.14
N GLU A 38 -4.12 5.67 -14.12
CA GLU A 38 -4.93 6.86 -13.92
C GLU A 38 -6.35 6.48 -13.55
N ASN A 39 -6.87 7.06 -12.48
CA ASN A 39 -8.24 6.92 -12.02
C ASN A 39 -8.68 5.46 -11.76
N GLY A 40 -9.86 5.29 -11.20
CA GLY A 40 -10.40 3.97 -10.87
C GLY A 40 -10.61 3.06 -12.08
N GLU A 41 -10.91 3.64 -13.25
CA GLU A 41 -11.13 2.89 -14.49
C GLU A 41 -9.91 2.06 -14.93
N ASN A 42 -8.70 2.53 -14.67
CA ASN A 42 -7.49 1.82 -15.01
C ASN A 42 -6.95 1.02 -13.80
N LEU A 43 -7.10 1.56 -12.59
CA LEU A 43 -6.60 0.95 -11.38
C LEU A 43 -7.37 -0.31 -10.97
N TYR A 44 -8.69 -0.19 -10.80
CA TYR A 44 -9.48 -1.27 -10.17
C TYR A 44 -9.50 -2.56 -10.98
N PRO A 45 -9.63 -2.55 -12.31
CA PRO A 45 -9.50 -3.77 -13.10
C PRO A 45 -8.14 -4.46 -12.95
N ALA A 46 -7.05 -3.67 -12.88
CA ALA A 46 -5.71 -4.23 -12.69
C ALA A 46 -5.54 -4.86 -11.29
N MET A 47 -6.00 -4.15 -10.23
CA MET A 47 -5.96 -4.69 -8.87
C MET A 47 -6.80 -5.97 -8.74
N ILE A 48 -8.02 -5.97 -9.28
CA ILE A 48 -8.92 -7.14 -9.23
C ILE A 48 -8.31 -8.31 -10.01
N ALA A 49 -7.73 -8.07 -11.18
CA ALA A 49 -7.07 -9.13 -11.95
C ALA A 49 -5.92 -9.78 -11.16
N ASP A 50 -5.07 -8.99 -10.49
CA ASP A 50 -4.00 -9.53 -9.65
C ASP A 50 -4.56 -10.27 -8.41
N ILE A 51 -5.64 -9.78 -7.79
CA ILE A 51 -6.35 -10.49 -6.68
C ILE A 51 -6.88 -11.84 -7.15
N GLU A 52 -7.49 -11.91 -8.34
CA GLU A 52 -8.02 -13.16 -8.90
C GLU A 52 -6.90 -14.16 -9.26
N ALA A 53 -5.73 -13.66 -9.65
CA ALA A 53 -4.56 -14.48 -9.99
C ALA A 53 -3.72 -14.89 -8.77
N ALA A 54 -3.99 -14.31 -7.60
CA ALA A 54 -3.22 -14.56 -6.39
C ALA A 54 -3.27 -16.04 -5.96
N ALA A 55 -2.12 -16.57 -5.56
CA ALA A 55 -1.94 -17.97 -5.15
C ALA A 55 -1.47 -18.13 -3.69
N ASP A 56 -0.87 -17.10 -3.09
CA ASP A 56 -0.23 -17.19 -1.77
C ASP A 56 -0.80 -16.17 -0.80
N ARG A 57 -0.67 -14.87 -1.09
CA ARG A 57 -1.05 -13.82 -0.15
C ARG A 57 -1.47 -12.50 -0.80
N ILE A 58 -2.42 -11.81 -0.14
CA ILE A 58 -2.86 -10.46 -0.49
C ILE A 58 -2.87 -9.61 0.77
N TYR A 59 -2.11 -8.52 0.77
CA TYR A 59 -2.08 -7.55 1.85
C TYR A 59 -2.56 -6.20 1.34
N LEU A 60 -3.66 -5.71 1.88
CA LEU A 60 -4.32 -4.47 1.44
C LEU A 60 -4.41 -3.49 2.60
N CYS A 61 -3.82 -2.31 2.44
CA CYS A 61 -3.97 -1.16 3.33
C CYS A 61 -4.58 0.00 2.55
N THR A 62 -5.65 0.60 3.07
CA THR A 62 -6.27 1.78 2.45
C THR A 62 -6.85 2.70 3.51
N TYR A 63 -6.87 4.02 3.23
CA TYR A 63 -7.51 4.98 4.13
C TYR A 63 -9.02 4.88 4.07
N ILE A 64 -9.61 4.86 2.86
CA ILE A 64 -11.05 4.74 2.65
C ILE A 64 -11.34 3.50 1.80
N PHE A 65 -12.31 2.71 2.25
CA PHE A 65 -12.90 1.61 1.50
C PHE A 65 -14.42 1.79 1.56
N GLN A 66 -15.02 2.24 0.47
CA GLN A 66 -16.46 2.53 0.42
C GLN A 66 -17.28 1.26 0.26
N ASN A 67 -18.49 1.27 0.82
CA ASN A 67 -19.45 0.20 0.66
C ASN A 67 -20.40 0.54 -0.50
N ASP A 68 -19.84 0.58 -1.70
CA ASP A 68 -20.49 0.90 -2.97
C ASP A 68 -20.20 -0.20 -4.01
N THR A 69 -20.52 0.03 -5.28
CA THR A 69 -20.36 -0.97 -6.36
C THR A 69 -18.89 -1.39 -6.52
N THR A 70 -17.97 -0.44 -6.49
CA THR A 70 -16.52 -0.73 -6.52
C THR A 70 -16.11 -1.54 -5.29
N GLY A 71 -16.52 -1.11 -4.10
CA GLY A 71 -16.26 -1.83 -2.86
C GLY A 71 -16.76 -3.26 -2.88
N ASP A 72 -17.94 -3.49 -3.39
CA ASP A 72 -18.52 -4.83 -3.53
C ASP A 72 -17.70 -5.72 -4.47
N SER A 73 -17.21 -5.16 -5.57
CA SER A 73 -16.35 -5.88 -6.51
C SER A 73 -15.06 -6.34 -5.85
N PHE A 74 -14.43 -5.48 -5.04
CA PHE A 74 -13.23 -5.84 -4.26
C PHE A 74 -13.53 -6.89 -3.19
N VAL A 75 -14.60 -6.72 -2.40
CA VAL A 75 -14.97 -7.69 -1.36
C VAL A 75 -15.20 -9.06 -1.99
N ASN A 76 -15.91 -9.14 -3.12
CA ASN A 76 -16.16 -10.41 -3.78
C ASN A 76 -14.87 -11.06 -4.32
N ALA A 77 -13.96 -10.28 -4.91
CA ALA A 77 -12.67 -10.80 -5.38
C ALA A 77 -11.78 -11.30 -4.22
N LEU A 78 -11.71 -10.56 -3.12
CA LEU A 78 -10.95 -10.94 -1.91
C LEU A 78 -11.53 -12.20 -1.26
N CYS A 79 -12.87 -12.35 -1.22
CA CYS A 79 -13.49 -13.58 -0.74
C CYS A 79 -13.11 -14.78 -1.61
N ARG A 80 -13.19 -14.64 -2.95
CA ARG A 80 -12.78 -15.73 -3.85
C ARG A 80 -11.30 -16.09 -3.69
N ALA A 81 -10.43 -15.11 -3.44
CA ALA A 81 -9.04 -15.38 -3.14
C ALA A 81 -8.90 -16.17 -1.82
N GLN A 82 -9.60 -15.76 -0.76
CA GLN A 82 -9.62 -16.49 0.52
C GLN A 82 -10.19 -17.90 0.37
N ASP A 83 -11.24 -18.10 -0.42
CA ASP A 83 -11.82 -19.41 -0.71
C ASP A 83 -10.84 -20.35 -1.43
N ARG A 84 -9.86 -19.79 -2.17
CA ARG A 84 -8.74 -20.52 -2.79
C ARG A 84 -7.60 -20.82 -1.80
N GLY A 85 -7.68 -20.35 -0.54
CA GLY A 85 -6.66 -20.55 0.48
C GLY A 85 -5.60 -19.45 0.55
N VAL A 86 -5.78 -18.33 -0.16
CA VAL A 86 -4.86 -17.18 -0.13
C VAL A 86 -4.94 -16.47 1.22
N ASP A 87 -3.80 -16.11 1.84
CA ASP A 87 -3.75 -15.30 3.06
C ASP A 87 -4.15 -13.86 2.75
N VAL A 88 -5.40 -13.50 3.04
CA VAL A 88 -5.95 -12.17 2.79
C VAL A 88 -5.97 -11.37 4.08
N ARG A 89 -5.22 -10.26 4.13
CA ARG A 89 -5.19 -9.34 5.28
C ARG A 89 -5.50 -7.92 4.83
N ILE A 90 -6.40 -7.26 5.56
CA ILE A 90 -6.92 -5.94 5.21
C ILE A 90 -6.76 -4.98 6.38
N ILE A 91 -6.20 -3.79 6.13
CA ILE A 91 -6.15 -2.68 7.07
C ILE A 91 -6.95 -1.51 6.49
N ILE A 92 -7.86 -0.95 7.28
CA ILE A 92 -8.56 0.30 6.94
C ILE A 92 -8.40 1.27 8.09
N ASP A 93 -8.11 2.54 7.81
CA ASP A 93 -8.03 3.57 8.84
C ASP A 93 -9.35 3.72 9.60
N GLY A 94 -9.28 3.95 10.91
CA GLY A 94 -10.47 4.03 11.76
C GLY A 94 -11.38 5.20 11.40
N LEU A 95 -10.83 6.37 11.07
CA LEU A 95 -11.61 7.54 10.66
C LEU A 95 -12.05 7.43 9.19
N GLY A 96 -11.13 7.10 8.30
CA GLY A 96 -11.41 6.94 6.87
C GLY A 96 -12.46 5.87 6.61
N GLY A 97 -12.41 4.76 7.35
CA GLY A 97 -13.41 3.69 7.27
C GLY A 97 -14.81 4.08 7.73
N MET A 98 -14.94 5.15 8.53
CA MET A 98 -16.23 5.67 9.00
C MET A 98 -16.77 6.83 8.15
N ALA A 99 -15.95 7.40 7.29
CA ALA A 99 -16.28 8.62 6.56
C ALA A 99 -17.48 8.47 5.59
N TYR A 100 -17.79 7.24 5.18
CA TYR A 100 -18.84 6.95 4.20
C TYR A 100 -19.74 5.82 4.69
N PRO A 101 -20.85 6.12 5.38
CA PRO A 101 -21.82 5.10 5.74
C PRO A 101 -22.60 4.59 4.52
N PRO A 102 -23.01 3.30 4.49
CA PRO A 102 -22.81 2.30 5.53
C PRO A 102 -21.36 1.76 5.56
N VAL A 103 -20.83 1.55 6.78
CA VAL A 103 -19.41 1.20 6.99
C VAL A 103 -19.10 -0.19 6.44
N ILE A 104 -18.09 -0.28 5.56
CA ILE A 104 -17.66 -1.52 4.88
C ILE A 104 -17.18 -2.59 5.88
N GLY A 105 -16.59 -2.21 7.00
CA GLY A 105 -16.02 -3.12 7.99
C GLY A 105 -17.00 -4.17 8.52
N LYS A 106 -18.31 -3.84 8.61
CA LYS A 106 -19.35 -4.82 8.98
C LYS A 106 -19.49 -5.91 7.90
N LYS A 107 -19.43 -5.51 6.61
CA LYS A 107 -19.50 -6.44 5.48
C LYS A 107 -18.28 -7.35 5.44
N LEU A 108 -17.07 -6.80 5.60
CA LEU A 108 -15.82 -7.57 5.62
C LEU A 108 -15.85 -8.65 6.71
N ARG A 109 -16.23 -8.28 7.94
CA ARG A 109 -16.38 -9.24 9.05
C ARG A 109 -17.43 -10.31 8.77
N LYS A 110 -18.61 -9.91 8.25
CA LYS A 110 -19.68 -10.86 7.91
C LYS A 110 -19.24 -11.87 6.84
N ARG A 111 -18.35 -11.47 5.94
CA ARG A 111 -17.78 -12.32 4.89
C ARG A 111 -16.56 -13.12 5.35
N GLY A 112 -16.18 -13.03 6.64
CA GLY A 112 -15.06 -13.78 7.22
C GLY A 112 -13.68 -13.31 6.81
N LEU A 113 -13.55 -12.12 6.20
CA LEU A 113 -12.26 -11.56 5.81
C LEU A 113 -11.46 -11.08 7.03
N ASN A 114 -10.15 -11.34 7.04
CA ASN A 114 -9.25 -10.91 8.10
C ASN A 114 -8.98 -9.40 7.97
N TYR A 115 -9.82 -8.62 8.61
CA TYR A 115 -9.85 -7.16 8.58
C TYR A 115 -9.51 -6.56 9.94
N LYS A 116 -8.63 -5.58 9.95
CA LYS A 116 -8.25 -4.76 11.12
C LYS A 116 -8.48 -3.29 10.84
N GLN A 117 -8.80 -2.57 11.91
CA GLN A 117 -8.96 -1.13 11.89
C GLN A 117 -7.69 -0.48 12.48
N PHE A 118 -7.07 0.42 11.71
CA PHE A 118 -5.93 1.20 12.20
C PHE A 118 -6.46 2.35 13.07
N ASN A 119 -5.98 2.46 14.30
CA ASN A 119 -6.41 3.47 15.27
C ASN A 119 -7.93 3.70 15.29
N PRO A 120 -8.73 2.69 15.73
CA PRO A 120 -10.17 2.83 15.77
C PRO A 120 -10.57 4.02 16.67
N ILE A 121 -11.63 4.73 16.28
CA ILE A 121 -12.21 5.78 17.13
C ILE A 121 -12.97 5.11 18.26
N THR A 122 -12.59 5.42 19.50
CA THR A 122 -13.27 4.96 20.70
C THR A 122 -13.94 6.15 21.40
N LEU A 123 -15.15 5.91 21.89
CA LEU A 123 -15.91 6.93 22.66
C LEU A 123 -15.57 6.93 24.15
N LEU A 124 -15.11 5.78 24.69
CA LEU A 124 -14.78 5.59 26.10
C LEU A 124 -13.53 4.69 26.25
N PRO A 125 -12.39 5.20 26.72
CA PRO A 125 -12.07 6.63 26.81
C PRO A 125 -12.02 7.27 25.42
N PRO A 126 -12.38 8.56 25.30
CA PRO A 126 -12.37 9.22 23.97
C PRO A 126 -10.95 9.25 23.41
N SER A 127 -10.74 8.61 22.27
CA SER A 127 -9.48 8.71 21.56
C SER A 127 -9.74 9.05 20.09
N LEU A 128 -9.48 10.31 19.75
CA LEU A 128 -9.68 10.78 18.38
C LEU A 128 -8.45 10.55 17.50
N HIS A 129 -7.25 10.43 18.09
CA HIS A 129 -5.96 10.27 17.39
C HIS A 129 -5.95 10.92 15.98
N ILE A 130 -6.48 12.15 15.87
CA ILE A 130 -6.74 12.81 14.57
C ILE A 130 -5.46 12.93 13.77
N ASN A 131 -4.35 13.22 14.44
CA ASN A 131 -3.04 13.40 13.80
C ASN A 131 -2.29 12.07 13.52
N MET A 132 -2.87 10.92 13.94
CA MET A 132 -2.22 9.61 13.79
C MET A 132 -3.06 8.72 12.87
N ARG A 133 -3.29 9.19 11.62
CA ARG A 133 -4.08 8.47 10.63
C ARG A 133 -3.21 7.80 9.58
N ASN A 134 -3.60 6.60 9.19
CA ASN A 134 -2.92 5.86 8.15
C ASN A 134 -3.48 6.23 6.78
N HIS A 135 -2.83 7.16 6.09
CA HIS A 135 -3.22 7.60 4.74
C HIS A 135 -2.64 6.73 3.63
N ARG A 136 -1.89 5.66 3.95
CA ARG A 136 -1.27 4.78 2.97
C ARG A 136 -2.32 4.03 2.15
N LYS A 137 -2.05 3.86 0.88
CA LYS A 137 -2.77 3.01 -0.04
C LYS A 137 -1.75 2.05 -0.64
N ILE A 138 -1.72 0.86 -0.08
CA ILE A 138 -0.76 -0.19 -0.45
C ILE A 138 -1.54 -1.48 -0.68
N MET A 139 -1.29 -2.15 -1.80
CA MET A 139 -1.67 -3.55 -1.97
C MET A 139 -0.45 -4.33 -2.42
N VAL A 140 -0.23 -5.48 -1.81
CA VAL A 140 0.80 -6.45 -2.20
C VAL A 140 0.11 -7.75 -2.57
N VAL A 141 0.50 -8.34 -3.69
CA VAL A 141 -0.01 -9.64 -4.17
C VAL A 141 1.16 -10.57 -4.40
N ASP A 142 1.21 -11.68 -3.67
CA ASP A 142 2.19 -12.77 -3.74
C ASP A 142 3.65 -12.31 -3.60
N GLY A 143 3.90 -11.10 -3.07
CA GLY A 143 5.23 -10.48 -3.07
C GLY A 143 5.78 -10.19 -4.47
N LYS A 144 4.94 -10.27 -5.52
CA LYS A 144 5.32 -10.07 -6.94
C LYS A 144 4.85 -8.74 -7.50
N ALA A 145 3.67 -8.29 -7.10
CA ALA A 145 3.11 -7.02 -7.50
C ALA A 145 2.79 -6.16 -6.29
N GLY A 146 3.17 -4.90 -6.36
CA GLY A 146 2.88 -3.88 -5.37
C GLY A 146 2.13 -2.71 -5.99
N TYR A 147 1.16 -2.17 -5.27
CA TYR A 147 0.38 -1.00 -5.69
C TYR A 147 0.53 0.10 -4.66
N THR A 148 0.70 1.34 -5.12
CA THR A 148 0.68 2.52 -4.26
C THR A 148 0.28 3.77 -5.04
N GLY A 149 -0.27 4.78 -4.35
CA GLY A 149 -0.68 6.06 -4.94
C GLY A 149 -1.75 6.76 -4.11
N GLY A 150 -2.46 7.70 -4.72
CA GLY A 150 -3.44 8.52 -4.02
C GLY A 150 -4.86 7.92 -3.94
N GLN A 151 -5.20 6.95 -4.79
CA GLN A 151 -6.57 6.46 -4.91
C GLN A 151 -6.99 5.55 -3.75
N ASN A 152 -8.14 5.82 -3.19
CA ASN A 152 -8.85 4.93 -2.28
C ASN A 152 -9.76 3.97 -3.07
N ILE A 153 -10.47 3.06 -2.39
CA ILE A 153 -11.42 2.13 -3.03
C ILE A 153 -12.83 2.71 -2.92
N GLY A 154 -13.45 3.02 -4.06
CA GLY A 154 -14.81 3.55 -4.14
C GLY A 154 -15.16 4.18 -5.48
N ASP A 155 -16.46 4.25 -5.78
CA ASP A 155 -17.01 4.74 -7.05
C ASP A 155 -16.63 6.20 -7.36
N ARG A 156 -16.26 7.00 -6.35
CA ARG A 156 -15.82 8.39 -6.53
C ARG A 156 -14.58 8.54 -7.44
N HIS A 157 -13.78 7.52 -7.61
CA HIS A 157 -12.61 7.52 -8.47
C HIS A 157 -12.88 7.00 -9.90
N LEU A 158 -14.14 6.63 -10.20
CA LEU A 158 -14.61 6.30 -11.54
C LEU A 158 -15.02 7.58 -12.26
N VAL A 159 -14.08 8.25 -12.89
CA VAL A 159 -14.26 9.59 -13.47
C VAL A 159 -15.09 9.56 -14.75
N LYS A 160 -14.90 8.54 -15.59
CA LYS A 160 -15.60 8.40 -16.89
C LYS A 160 -17.05 7.94 -16.74
N LYS A 161 -17.36 7.20 -15.69
CA LYS A 161 -18.70 6.63 -15.44
C LYS A 161 -19.53 7.48 -14.48
N SER A 162 -18.91 8.42 -13.82
CA SER A 162 -19.55 9.19 -12.76
C SER A 162 -20.16 10.47 -13.32
N HIS A 163 -21.48 10.59 -13.19
CA HIS A 163 -22.17 11.89 -13.25
C HIS A 163 -21.99 12.65 -11.92
N ASN A 164 -21.14 12.18 -11.03
CA ASN A 164 -20.88 12.79 -9.74
C ASN A 164 -19.90 13.96 -9.90
N PRO A 165 -20.33 15.20 -9.65
CA PRO A 165 -19.45 16.37 -9.74
C PRO A 165 -18.31 16.34 -8.69
N LYS A 166 -18.39 15.44 -7.69
CA LYS A 166 -17.38 15.22 -6.67
C LYS A 166 -16.46 14.04 -6.98
N CYS A 167 -16.36 13.60 -8.24
CA CYS A 167 -15.39 12.58 -8.61
C CYS A 167 -13.97 13.08 -8.36
N ALA A 168 -13.10 12.18 -7.91
CA ALA A 168 -11.70 12.49 -7.63
C ALA A 168 -10.81 11.86 -8.70
N ARG A 169 -10.06 12.68 -9.42
CA ARG A 169 -8.99 12.24 -10.31
C ARG A 169 -7.74 12.01 -9.48
N ASP A 170 -7.05 10.91 -9.74
CA ASP A 170 -5.85 10.57 -8.98
C ASP A 170 -4.97 9.59 -9.75
N LEU A 171 -3.75 9.44 -9.29
CA LEU A 171 -2.75 8.56 -9.87
C LEU A 171 -2.42 7.42 -8.91
N HIS A 172 -2.19 6.25 -9.49
CA HIS A 172 -1.72 5.08 -8.78
C HIS A 172 -0.66 4.36 -9.62
N PHE A 173 0.16 3.57 -8.99
CA PHE A 173 1.23 2.84 -9.65
C PHE A 173 1.13 1.36 -9.31
N ARG A 174 1.37 0.52 -10.30
CA ARG A 174 1.66 -0.90 -10.13
C ARG A 174 3.15 -1.12 -10.38
N LEU A 175 3.82 -1.70 -9.41
CA LEU A 175 5.27 -1.96 -9.46
C LEU A 175 5.52 -3.45 -9.30
N THR A 176 6.62 -3.92 -9.92
CA THR A 176 7.15 -5.28 -9.74
C THR A 176 8.65 -5.20 -9.43
N GLY A 177 9.24 -6.29 -8.95
CA GLY A 177 10.64 -6.35 -8.55
C GLY A 177 10.85 -6.20 -7.04
N LYS A 178 12.08 -6.01 -6.63
CA LYS A 178 12.50 -5.96 -5.21
C LYS A 178 11.83 -4.87 -4.37
N ILE A 179 11.33 -3.81 -4.99
CA ILE A 179 10.59 -2.75 -4.27
C ILE A 179 9.33 -3.27 -3.58
N VAL A 180 8.74 -4.37 -4.07
CA VAL A 180 7.54 -4.97 -3.48
C VAL A 180 7.80 -5.48 -2.06
N ASP A 181 9.02 -5.93 -1.76
CA ASP A 181 9.42 -6.34 -0.41
C ASP A 181 9.29 -5.18 0.59
N GLU A 182 9.58 -3.95 0.15
CA GLU A 182 9.46 -2.76 1.00
C GLU A 182 7.99 -2.38 1.23
N PHE A 183 7.10 -2.61 0.27
CA PHE A 183 5.66 -2.43 0.47
C PHE A 183 5.11 -3.44 1.48
N GLU A 184 5.56 -4.68 1.40
CA GLU A 184 5.18 -5.71 2.36
C GLU A 184 5.69 -5.38 3.77
N ARG A 185 6.94 -4.90 3.89
CA ARG A 185 7.50 -4.41 5.16
C ARG A 185 6.67 -3.26 5.74
N ALA A 186 6.26 -2.31 4.91
CA ALA A 186 5.41 -1.20 5.33
C ALA A 186 4.04 -1.68 5.81
N PHE A 187 3.42 -2.63 5.10
CA PHE A 187 2.17 -3.25 5.54
C PHE A 187 2.31 -3.92 6.90
N PHE A 188 3.34 -4.73 7.12
CA PHE A 188 3.54 -5.43 8.41
C PHE A 188 3.84 -4.48 9.57
N LYS A 189 4.46 -3.33 9.33
CA LYS A 189 4.60 -2.29 10.34
C LYS A 189 3.23 -1.83 10.86
N ASP A 190 2.29 -1.56 9.96
CA ASP A 190 0.94 -1.14 10.30
C ASP A 190 0.09 -2.29 10.84
N TRP A 191 0.23 -3.51 10.29
CA TRP A 191 -0.45 -4.70 10.77
C TRP A 191 -0.10 -5.02 12.22
N ASN A 192 1.18 -5.05 12.53
CA ASN A 192 1.67 -5.32 13.87
C ASN A 192 1.16 -4.28 14.89
N HIS A 193 1.07 -3.01 14.48
CA HIS A 193 0.44 -1.98 15.30
C HIS A 193 -1.03 -2.30 15.59
N CYS A 194 -1.78 -2.80 14.59
CA CYS A 194 -3.19 -3.13 14.76
C CYS A 194 -3.46 -4.35 15.64
N VAL A 195 -2.56 -5.35 15.63
CA VAL A 195 -2.78 -6.65 16.30
C VAL A 195 -1.90 -6.86 17.53
N GLY A 196 -0.94 -5.96 17.79
CA GLY A 196 -0.01 -6.09 18.91
C GLY A 196 1.02 -7.20 18.74
N THR A 197 1.40 -7.53 17.51
CA THR A 197 2.38 -8.58 17.19
C THR A 197 3.69 -8.00 16.65
N THR A 198 4.65 -8.88 16.35
CA THR A 198 5.93 -8.55 15.73
C THR A 198 6.20 -9.43 14.51
N GLU A 199 5.15 -9.73 13.74
CA GLU A 199 5.29 -10.50 12.50
C GLU A 199 6.22 -9.76 11.52
N LYS A 200 7.04 -10.53 10.80
CA LYS A 200 7.94 -10.00 9.78
C LYS A 200 7.36 -10.24 8.39
N ALA A 201 7.69 -9.32 7.48
CA ALA A 201 7.41 -9.50 6.07
C ALA A 201 8.03 -10.81 5.55
N ILE A 202 7.30 -11.50 4.69
CA ILE A 202 7.77 -12.71 4.02
C ILE A 202 8.43 -12.27 2.73
N TYR A 203 9.77 -12.19 2.72
CA TYR A 203 10.47 -11.85 1.48
C TYR A 203 10.32 -12.98 0.48
N SER A 204 9.79 -12.66 -0.69
CA SER A 204 9.80 -13.61 -1.80
C SER A 204 11.26 -13.88 -2.22
N PRO A 205 11.68 -15.16 -2.34
CA PRO A 205 13.00 -15.43 -2.91
C PRO A 205 13.06 -14.78 -4.29
N SER A 206 14.01 -13.88 -4.47
CA SER A 206 14.20 -13.21 -5.74
C SER A 206 14.44 -14.25 -6.81
N ASN A 207 13.58 -14.29 -7.79
CA ASN A 207 13.90 -14.97 -9.05
C ASN A 207 15.07 -14.18 -9.67
N THR A 208 16.29 -14.69 -9.46
CA THR A 208 17.55 -14.06 -9.85
C THR A 208 17.82 -14.08 -11.36
N ASN A 209 16.80 -14.26 -12.17
CA ASN A 209 16.89 -13.90 -13.57
C ASN A 209 16.85 -12.36 -13.65
N ARG A 210 17.99 -11.77 -13.32
CA ARG A 210 18.28 -10.36 -13.48
C ARG A 210 18.08 -9.98 -14.95
N THR A 211 16.93 -9.44 -15.28
CA THR A 211 16.93 -8.32 -16.21
C THR A 211 17.56 -7.18 -15.43
N GLU A 212 18.66 -6.61 -15.90
CA GLU A 212 19.23 -5.39 -15.35
C GLU A 212 18.14 -4.33 -15.43
N SER A 213 17.38 -4.17 -14.33
CA SER A 213 16.41 -3.09 -14.22
C SER A 213 17.22 -1.82 -14.04
N ASP A 214 17.18 -0.93 -15.00
CA ASP A 214 17.81 0.38 -14.93
C ASP A 214 17.10 1.34 -13.95
N VAL A 215 15.98 0.90 -13.34
CA VAL A 215 15.16 1.74 -12.47
C VAL A 215 15.35 1.36 -11.01
N TRP A 216 15.86 2.30 -10.24
CA TRP A 216 16.01 2.19 -8.79
C TRP A 216 14.95 3.04 -8.11
N THR A 217 14.27 2.45 -7.15
CA THR A 217 13.17 3.09 -6.42
C THR A 217 13.42 3.03 -4.92
N ARG A 218 12.86 3.99 -4.20
CA ARG A 218 12.87 4.01 -2.74
C ARG A 218 11.46 4.23 -2.22
N LEU A 219 11.05 3.45 -1.23
CA LEU A 219 9.83 3.71 -0.50
C LEU A 219 10.09 4.83 0.53
N ILE A 220 9.26 5.85 0.50
CA ILE A 220 9.22 6.90 1.51
C ILE A 220 7.86 6.78 2.19
N LEU A 221 7.85 6.51 3.49
CA LEU A 221 6.62 6.45 4.26
C LEU A 221 6.32 7.82 4.85
N ASP A 222 5.12 8.29 4.60
CA ASP A 222 4.51 9.42 5.29
C ASP A 222 3.32 8.90 6.13
N GLY A 223 3.08 9.49 7.29
CA GLY A 223 1.94 9.11 8.11
C GLY A 223 2.26 8.90 9.59
N PRO A 224 1.36 8.22 10.32
CA PRO A 224 1.43 8.15 11.77
C PRO A 224 2.74 7.51 12.25
N ASN A 225 3.35 8.14 13.24
CA ASN A 225 4.65 7.73 13.80
C ASN A 225 5.85 7.82 12.83
N GLU A 226 5.70 8.51 11.69
CA GLU A 226 6.82 8.88 10.83
C GLU A 226 7.23 10.33 11.07
N ASN A 227 8.50 10.63 10.89
CA ASN A 227 8.97 12.00 10.91
C ASN A 227 8.47 12.71 9.65
N LEU A 228 7.61 13.71 9.82
CA LEU A 228 7.04 14.50 8.72
C LEU A 228 8.10 15.27 7.91
N ASP A 229 9.27 15.49 8.53
CA ASP A 229 10.36 16.22 7.87
C ASP A 229 11.19 15.38 6.90
N LYS A 230 11.03 14.05 6.91
CA LYS A 230 11.83 13.14 6.06
C LYS A 230 11.78 13.48 4.57
N LEU A 231 10.60 13.79 4.06
CA LEU A 231 10.44 14.18 2.66
C LEU A 231 11.12 15.53 2.39
N ASN A 232 10.96 16.48 3.31
CA ASN A 232 11.62 17.79 3.21
C ASN A 232 13.14 17.66 3.27
N GLU A 233 13.68 16.88 4.19
CA GLU A 233 15.12 16.61 4.30
C GLU A 233 15.69 15.99 3.02
N LEU A 234 14.95 15.04 2.42
CA LEU A 234 15.34 14.44 1.14
C LEU A 234 15.32 15.46 0.00
N LEU A 235 14.26 16.28 -0.09
CA LEU A 235 14.15 17.29 -1.13
C LEU A 235 15.24 18.36 -1.00
N VAL A 236 15.54 18.82 0.22
CA VAL A 236 16.64 19.75 0.47
C VAL A 236 17.97 19.13 0.03
N GLY A 237 18.22 17.86 0.36
CA GLY A 237 19.45 17.17 -0.08
C GLY A 237 19.55 16.95 -1.58
N VAL A 238 18.41 16.94 -2.32
CA VAL A 238 18.40 16.84 -3.79
C VAL A 238 18.72 18.17 -4.46
N PHE A 239 18.30 19.27 -3.84
CA PHE A 239 18.44 20.62 -4.42
C PHE A 239 19.65 21.42 -3.89
N SER A 240 20.41 20.85 -2.95
CA SER A 240 21.68 21.42 -2.43
C SER A 240 22.89 20.83 -3.14
#